data_df5ed41b00c335024b83318caf4f22e0
#
_entry.id   df5ed41b00c335024b83318caf4f22e0
#
_cell.length_a   1.000
_cell.length_b   1.000
_cell.length_c   1.000
_cell.angle_alpha   90.00
_cell.angle_beta   90.00
_cell.angle_gamma   90.00
#
_symmetry.space_group_name_H-M   'P 1'
#
loop_
_entity.id
_entity.type
_entity.pdbx_description
1 polymer ?
#
loop_
_entity_poly.entity_id
_entity_poly.type
_entity_poly.pdbx_seq_one_letter_code
_entity_poly.pdbx_strand_id
1 'polypeptide(L)'
;MKTQSSWDKLKQKSTYHFDNTVIDKRKDVLFDLGHIDADFSKEVKKIVKESKPANWETRGFKGEGVEVPSPELADEEYDLERNGIDPKVVITNLTWKLPKKLQTISDQFALEDTMNRIHVQQPGQLWHQHIDKLYKWFPEDPSRVGRYFIQLTDWQPGQFWQYGTYNWSHWRAGSVTTFDWANVPHSTANAGFHPRVTLQITGIITDKTQAFLKELKKTPLVIE
;
A
#
# COMPACT_ATOMS: atom_id res chain seq x y z
N MET A 1 27.76 -20.01 -15.31
CA MET A 1 27.42 -18.90 -14.39
C MET A 1 25.91 -18.83 -14.30
N LYS A 2 25.32 -19.07 -13.12
CA LYS A 2 23.87 -18.80 -12.92
C LYS A 2 23.68 -17.28 -12.98
N THR A 3 22.92 -16.79 -13.93
CA THR A 3 22.49 -15.39 -13.94
C THR A 3 21.71 -15.11 -12.67
N GLN A 4 22.20 -14.19 -11.86
CA GLN A 4 21.50 -13.75 -10.66
C GLN A 4 20.09 -13.25 -11.06
N SER A 5 19.06 -13.80 -10.44
CA SER A 5 17.68 -13.41 -10.75
C SER A 5 17.47 -11.92 -10.44
N SER A 6 16.51 -11.29 -11.09
CA SER A 6 16.12 -9.90 -10.78
C SER A 6 15.70 -9.73 -9.32
N TRP A 7 15.10 -10.78 -8.73
CA TRP A 7 14.71 -10.83 -7.33
C TRP A 7 15.88 -10.89 -6.36
N ASP A 8 16.97 -11.60 -6.71
CA ASP A 8 18.18 -11.63 -5.89
C ASP A 8 18.87 -10.27 -5.86
N LYS A 9 18.82 -9.52 -6.97
CA LYS A 9 19.30 -8.14 -7.01
C LYS A 9 18.47 -7.22 -6.14
N LEU A 10 17.15 -7.41 -6.11
CA LEU A 10 16.24 -6.63 -5.29
C LEU A 10 16.46 -6.86 -3.80
N LYS A 11 16.75 -8.10 -3.37
CA LYS A 11 17.08 -8.43 -1.98
C LYS A 11 18.27 -7.66 -1.43
N GLN A 12 19.22 -7.28 -2.30
CA GLN A 12 20.42 -6.54 -1.93
C GLN A 12 20.24 -5.03 -1.90
N LYS A 13 19.11 -4.52 -2.44
CA LYS A 13 18.83 -3.09 -2.46
C LYS A 13 18.06 -2.68 -1.22
N SER A 14 18.44 -1.53 -0.67
CA SER A 14 17.63 -0.81 0.29
C SER A 14 16.27 -0.42 -0.30
N THR A 15 15.24 -0.28 0.54
CA THR A 15 13.94 0.28 0.17
C THR A 15 14.03 1.69 -0.41
N TYR A 16 15.08 2.43 -0.09
CA TYR A 16 15.31 3.82 -0.53
C TYR A 16 16.32 3.94 -1.66
N HIS A 17 16.97 2.86 -2.07
CA HIS A 17 17.87 2.83 -3.22
C HIS A 17 17.13 2.35 -4.46
N PHE A 18 16.60 3.26 -5.22
CA PHE A 18 15.93 3.02 -6.48
C PHE A 18 16.52 3.90 -7.59
N ASP A 19 16.49 3.39 -8.80
CA ASP A 19 16.99 4.11 -9.97
C ASP A 19 15.84 4.91 -10.62
N ASN A 20 15.81 6.21 -10.36
CA ASN A 20 14.81 7.10 -10.93
C ASN A 20 14.85 7.13 -12.46
N THR A 21 16.00 6.87 -13.10
CA THR A 21 16.11 6.88 -14.55
C THR A 21 15.34 5.74 -15.20
N VAL A 22 15.16 4.64 -14.52
CA VAL A 22 14.33 3.52 -14.98
C VAL A 22 12.85 3.91 -14.97
N ILE A 23 12.43 4.73 -14.00
CA ILE A 23 11.05 5.14 -13.81
C ILE A 23 10.63 6.18 -14.81
N ASP A 24 11.49 7.15 -15.12
CA ASP A 24 11.21 8.21 -16.09
C ASP A 24 10.92 7.65 -17.51
N LYS A 25 11.36 6.42 -17.77
CA LYS A 25 11.08 5.70 -19.02
C LYS A 25 9.79 4.87 -19.00
N ARG A 26 9.17 4.68 -17.84
CA ARG A 26 7.94 3.88 -17.70
C ARG A 26 6.73 4.74 -17.96
N LYS A 27 5.84 4.23 -18.83
CA LYS A 27 4.55 4.89 -19.12
C LYS A 27 3.47 4.45 -18.13
N ASP A 28 3.56 3.21 -17.63
CA ASP A 28 2.54 2.60 -16.77
C ASP A 28 3.17 2.30 -15.41
N VAL A 29 2.91 3.18 -14.45
CA VAL A 29 3.41 3.07 -13.07
C VAL A 29 2.29 2.73 -12.07
N LEU A 30 1.05 3.00 -12.43
CA LEU A 30 -0.16 2.72 -11.65
C LEU A 30 -1.19 2.06 -12.57
N PHE A 31 -1.78 0.96 -12.12
CA PHE A 31 -2.78 0.22 -12.87
C PHE A 31 -4.14 0.35 -12.20
N ASP A 32 -5.10 0.90 -12.92
CA ASP A 32 -6.50 0.90 -12.53
C ASP A 32 -7.09 -0.52 -12.75
N LEU A 33 -7.68 -1.07 -11.69
CA LEU A 33 -8.28 -2.40 -11.69
C LEU A 33 -9.81 -2.37 -11.66
N GLY A 34 -10.41 -1.18 -11.55
CA GLY A 34 -11.85 -0.99 -11.50
C GLY A 34 -12.33 -0.38 -10.20
N HIS A 35 -13.58 -0.65 -9.86
CA HIS A 35 -14.27 0.05 -8.77
C HIS A 35 -15.10 -0.89 -7.91
N ILE A 36 -15.14 -0.60 -6.61
CA ILE A 36 -16.05 -1.21 -5.65
C ILE A 36 -17.10 -0.19 -5.27
N ASP A 37 -18.34 -0.44 -5.65
CA ASP A 37 -19.47 0.41 -5.35
C ASP A 37 -20.03 0.06 -3.97
N ALA A 38 -19.67 0.87 -2.98
CA ALA A 38 -20.09 0.70 -1.59
C ALA A 38 -20.05 2.03 -0.85
N ASP A 39 -20.94 2.21 0.11
CA ASP A 39 -20.85 3.30 1.09
C ASP A 39 -19.88 2.91 2.22
N PHE A 40 -18.77 3.60 2.32
CA PHE A 40 -17.75 3.41 3.36
C PHE A 40 -17.86 4.37 4.54
N SER A 41 -18.83 5.27 4.55
CA SER A 41 -18.90 6.39 5.52
C SER A 41 -18.87 5.93 6.97
N LYS A 42 -19.59 4.85 7.29
CA LYS A 42 -19.64 4.28 8.64
C LYS A 42 -18.31 3.67 9.05
N GLU A 43 -17.71 2.88 8.16
CA GLU A 43 -16.43 2.22 8.39
C GLU A 43 -15.32 3.25 8.54
N VAL A 44 -15.24 4.23 7.64
CA VAL A 44 -14.26 5.32 7.67
C VAL A 44 -14.33 6.10 8.98
N LYS A 45 -15.53 6.50 9.42
CA LYS A 45 -15.71 7.22 10.69
C LYS A 45 -15.15 6.43 11.88
N LYS A 46 -15.40 5.12 11.92
CA LYS A 46 -14.89 4.24 12.96
C LYS A 46 -13.38 4.08 12.89
N ILE A 47 -12.87 3.80 11.67
CA ILE A 47 -11.45 3.59 11.41
C ILE A 47 -10.63 4.82 11.81
N VAL A 48 -11.03 6.02 11.39
CA VAL A 48 -10.33 7.27 11.72
C VAL A 48 -10.25 7.46 13.25
N LYS A 49 -11.30 7.10 13.97
CA LYS A 49 -11.34 7.18 15.44
C LYS A 49 -10.43 6.16 16.13
N GLU A 50 -10.32 4.95 15.59
CA GLU A 50 -9.64 3.81 16.22
C GLU A 50 -8.19 3.64 15.75
N SER A 51 -7.78 4.28 14.66
CA SER A 51 -6.41 4.20 14.14
C SER A 51 -5.43 4.86 15.10
N LYS A 52 -4.23 4.28 15.18
CA LYS A 52 -3.15 4.78 16.04
C LYS A 52 -1.98 5.25 15.18
N PRO A 53 -1.25 6.30 15.62
CA PRO A 53 -0.01 6.68 14.97
C PRO A 53 0.95 5.50 14.92
N ALA A 54 1.52 5.28 13.76
CA ALA A 54 2.59 4.32 13.55
C ALA A 54 3.70 5.04 12.79
N ASN A 55 4.88 5.01 13.34
CA ASN A 55 6.07 5.59 12.77
C ASN A 55 6.96 4.49 12.17
N TRP A 56 8.18 4.84 11.86
CA TRP A 56 9.16 3.92 11.33
C TRP A 56 9.50 2.77 12.29
N GLU A 57 9.47 3.03 13.60
CA GLU A 57 9.73 2.04 14.64
C GLU A 57 8.56 1.04 14.78
N THR A 58 7.34 1.50 14.46
CA THR A 58 6.12 0.70 14.54
C THR A 58 5.47 0.59 13.16
N ARG A 59 5.68 -0.53 12.48
CA ARG A 59 5.17 -0.77 11.12
C ARG A 59 3.69 -1.10 11.06
N GLY A 60 3.07 -1.39 12.18
CA GLY A 60 1.65 -1.71 12.22
C GLY A 60 1.20 -2.26 13.55
N PHE A 61 -0.02 -2.80 13.55
CA PHE A 61 -0.67 -3.38 14.71
C PHE A 61 -1.18 -4.77 14.38
N LYS A 62 -1.06 -5.71 15.30
CA LYS A 62 -1.53 -7.08 15.16
C LYS A 62 -2.72 -7.33 16.11
N GLY A 63 -3.72 -8.06 15.63
CA GLY A 63 -4.90 -8.40 16.44
C GLY A 63 -5.63 -7.16 16.94
N GLU A 64 -5.81 -7.04 18.25
CA GLU A 64 -6.54 -5.95 18.88
C GLU A 64 -5.71 -4.68 19.16
N GLY A 65 -4.73 -4.40 18.34
CA GLY A 65 -3.92 -3.18 18.40
C GLY A 65 -2.61 -3.36 19.17
N VAL A 66 -2.08 -4.58 19.19
CA VAL A 66 -0.70 -4.84 19.64
C VAL A 66 0.26 -4.31 18.57
N GLU A 67 1.17 -3.45 18.98
CA GLU A 67 2.18 -2.88 18.08
C GLU A 67 3.13 -3.97 17.56
N VAL A 68 3.40 -3.90 16.27
CA VAL A 68 4.35 -4.80 15.61
C VAL A 68 5.55 -3.98 15.20
N PRO A 69 6.72 -4.18 15.84
CA PRO A 69 7.95 -3.52 15.43
C PRO A 69 8.35 -3.97 14.03
N SER A 70 9.03 -3.11 13.31
CA SER A 70 9.60 -3.46 12.01
C SER A 70 10.74 -4.47 12.20
N PRO A 71 10.68 -5.66 11.58
CA PRO A 71 11.77 -6.63 11.65
C PRO A 71 13.02 -6.19 10.88
N GLU A 72 12.92 -5.13 10.08
CA GLU A 72 13.97 -4.59 9.22
C GLU A 72 14.37 -3.17 9.64
N LEU A 73 14.02 -2.77 10.86
CA LEU A 73 14.19 -1.42 11.36
C LEU A 73 15.60 -0.88 11.17
N ALA A 74 16.61 -1.65 11.55
CA ALA A 74 18.00 -1.20 11.51
C ALA A 74 18.48 -0.85 10.09
N ASP A 75 18.15 -1.67 9.10
CA ASP A 75 18.54 -1.43 7.72
C ASP A 75 17.81 -0.22 7.13
N GLU A 76 16.52 -0.10 7.41
CA GLU A 76 15.68 0.96 6.88
C GLU A 76 15.94 2.29 7.58
N GLU A 77 16.23 2.30 8.88
CA GLU A 77 16.63 3.47 9.64
C GLU A 77 17.97 4.01 9.13
N TYR A 78 18.96 3.15 8.94
CA TYR A 78 20.25 3.50 8.35
C TYR A 78 20.08 4.10 6.95
N ASP A 79 19.17 3.58 6.14
CA ASP A 79 18.91 4.09 4.81
C ASP A 79 18.25 5.48 4.83
N LEU A 80 17.34 5.73 5.77
CA LEU A 80 16.75 7.06 5.95
C LEU A 80 17.82 8.08 6.38
N GLU A 81 18.59 7.75 7.41
CA GLU A 81 19.69 8.60 7.91
C GLU A 81 20.73 8.88 6.84
N ARG A 82 21.12 7.86 6.06
CA ARG A 82 22.06 8.02 4.95
C ARG A 82 21.55 8.98 3.88
N ASN A 83 20.24 9.09 3.70
CA ASN A 83 19.61 10.05 2.81
C ASN A 83 19.24 11.38 3.49
N GLY A 84 19.70 11.59 4.72
CA GLY A 84 19.46 12.82 5.47
C GLY A 84 18.04 12.97 5.99
N ILE A 85 17.32 11.86 6.17
CA ILE A 85 15.94 11.84 6.64
C ILE A 85 15.90 11.34 8.08
N ASP A 86 15.32 12.12 8.98
CA ASP A 86 15.02 11.64 10.34
C ASP A 86 13.88 10.64 10.29
N PRO A 87 14.08 9.36 10.68
CA PRO A 87 13.04 8.33 10.66
C PRO A 87 11.78 8.73 11.45
N LYS A 88 11.91 9.55 12.46
CA LYS A 88 10.81 9.97 13.33
C LYS A 88 9.78 10.89 12.66
N VAL A 89 10.14 11.52 11.53
CA VAL A 89 9.20 12.36 10.78
C VAL A 89 8.31 11.57 9.85
N VAL A 90 8.65 10.30 9.58
CA VAL A 90 7.82 9.40 8.78
C VAL A 90 6.73 8.80 9.63
N ILE A 91 5.54 9.34 9.52
CA ILE A 91 4.41 8.95 10.36
C ILE A 91 3.11 8.83 9.55
N THR A 92 2.31 7.84 9.90
CA THR A 92 0.92 7.66 9.46
C THR A 92 0.14 6.94 10.55
N ASN A 93 -1.18 6.95 10.46
CA ASN A 93 -1.98 6.11 11.34
C ASN A 93 -2.29 4.79 10.64
N LEU A 94 -2.18 3.70 11.37
CA LEU A 94 -2.45 2.35 10.88
C LEU A 94 -3.48 1.64 11.76
N THR A 95 -4.20 0.71 11.17
CA THR A 95 -4.96 -0.32 11.90
C THR A 95 -5.00 -1.61 11.10
N TRP A 96 -4.98 -2.73 11.84
CA TRP A 96 -5.19 -4.09 11.30
C TRP A 96 -6.62 -4.58 11.55
N LYS A 97 -7.38 -3.82 12.33
CA LYS A 97 -8.75 -4.18 12.68
C LYS A 97 -9.66 -3.90 11.50
N LEU A 98 -10.05 -4.95 10.80
CA LEU A 98 -10.84 -4.87 9.59
C LEU A 98 -12.34 -4.95 9.92
N PRO A 99 -13.15 -3.91 9.62
CA PRO A 99 -14.59 -4.00 9.69
C PRO A 99 -15.12 -5.13 8.78
N LYS A 100 -16.25 -5.74 9.15
CA LYS A 100 -16.82 -6.89 8.41
C LYS A 100 -17.02 -6.60 6.91
N LYS A 101 -17.51 -5.42 6.54
CA LYS A 101 -17.68 -5.01 5.14
C LYS A 101 -16.33 -5.05 4.39
N LEU A 102 -15.27 -4.51 4.99
CA LEU A 102 -13.94 -4.51 4.37
C LEU A 102 -13.31 -5.91 4.33
N GLN A 103 -13.62 -6.77 5.31
CA GLN A 103 -13.23 -8.17 5.25
C GLN A 103 -13.91 -8.88 4.07
N THR A 104 -15.22 -8.69 3.90
CA THR A 104 -15.95 -9.24 2.74
C THR A 104 -15.31 -8.79 1.43
N ILE A 105 -14.91 -7.52 1.32
CA ILE A 105 -14.20 -7.00 0.14
C ILE A 105 -12.85 -7.69 -0.04
N SER A 106 -12.06 -7.81 1.02
CA SER A 106 -10.76 -8.48 0.97
C SER A 106 -10.89 -9.94 0.51
N ASP A 107 -11.89 -10.65 1.00
CA ASP A 107 -12.14 -12.06 0.66
C ASP A 107 -12.45 -12.26 -0.83
N GLN A 108 -13.04 -11.25 -1.51
CA GLN A 108 -13.30 -11.31 -2.95
C GLN A 108 -12.01 -11.38 -3.79
N PHE A 109 -10.90 -10.85 -3.28
CA PHE A 109 -9.61 -10.93 -3.99
C PHE A 109 -9.08 -12.36 -4.04
N ALA A 110 -9.57 -13.26 -3.19
CA ALA A 110 -9.21 -14.67 -3.15
C ALA A 110 -7.69 -14.92 -3.17
N LEU A 111 -6.95 -14.08 -2.42
CA LEU A 111 -5.51 -14.24 -2.23
C LEU A 111 -5.24 -15.34 -1.19
N GLU A 112 -4.13 -16.05 -1.34
CA GLU A 112 -3.56 -16.87 -0.28
C GLU A 112 -2.63 -16.04 0.60
N ASP A 113 -2.45 -16.45 1.86
CA ASP A 113 -1.63 -15.77 2.87
C ASP A 113 -1.87 -14.25 2.91
N THR A 114 -3.15 -13.88 3.04
CA THR A 114 -3.60 -12.50 2.92
C THR A 114 -3.29 -11.69 4.17
N MET A 115 -2.71 -10.50 4.01
CA MET A 115 -2.62 -9.46 5.03
C MET A 115 -3.35 -8.21 4.58
N ASN A 116 -4.19 -7.72 5.48
CA ASN A 116 -4.89 -6.45 5.32
C ASN A 116 -4.30 -5.38 6.23
N ARG A 117 -4.19 -4.16 5.72
CA ARG A 117 -3.77 -2.99 6.48
C ARG A 117 -4.63 -1.80 6.05
N ILE A 118 -5.06 -1.01 7.02
CA ILE A 118 -5.75 0.25 6.74
C ILE A 118 -4.81 1.39 7.10
N HIS A 119 -4.50 2.21 6.12
CA HIS A 119 -3.76 3.44 6.28
C HIS A 119 -4.73 4.59 6.47
N VAL A 120 -4.57 5.33 7.56
CA VAL A 120 -5.27 6.59 7.84
C VAL A 120 -4.24 7.69 7.86
N GLN A 121 -4.16 8.46 6.80
CA GLN A 121 -3.24 9.57 6.73
C GLN A 121 -3.95 10.85 7.16
N GLN A 122 -3.65 11.28 8.38
CA GLN A 122 -4.17 12.53 8.93
C GLN A 122 -3.51 13.75 8.25
N PRO A 123 -4.12 14.94 8.31
CA PRO A 123 -3.46 16.18 7.93
C PRO A 123 -2.08 16.31 8.57
N GLY A 124 -1.07 16.66 7.75
CA GLY A 124 0.34 16.79 8.16
C GLY A 124 1.13 15.47 8.16
N GLN A 125 0.50 14.34 7.95
CA GLN A 125 1.21 13.04 7.90
C GLN A 125 1.74 12.74 6.49
N LEU A 126 2.85 12.01 6.45
CA LEU A 126 3.49 11.58 5.22
C LEU A 126 4.10 10.19 5.35
N TRP A 127 4.34 9.56 4.21
CA TRP A 127 5.17 8.37 4.08
C TRP A 127 6.19 8.63 2.96
N HIS A 128 7.47 8.52 3.30
CA HIS A 128 8.55 8.82 2.36
C HIS A 128 8.55 7.93 1.12
N GLN A 129 9.18 8.43 0.06
CA GLN A 129 9.33 7.68 -1.17
C GLN A 129 10.20 6.45 -0.94
N HIS A 130 9.67 5.28 -1.29
CA HIS A 130 10.30 3.98 -1.09
C HIS A 130 9.78 2.98 -2.13
N ILE A 131 10.47 1.86 -2.26
CA ILE A 131 9.95 0.65 -2.91
C ILE A 131 9.58 -0.37 -1.84
N ASP A 132 8.62 -1.23 -2.15
CA ASP A 132 8.28 -2.34 -1.27
C ASP A 132 9.23 -3.52 -1.45
N LYS A 133 9.43 -4.30 -0.36
CA LYS A 133 10.23 -5.53 -0.38
C LYS A 133 9.36 -6.73 0.00
N LEU A 134 8.42 -7.09 -0.87
CA LEU A 134 7.48 -8.18 -0.60
C LEU A 134 8.00 -9.57 -1.01
N TYR A 135 9.21 -9.67 -1.53
CA TYR A 135 9.79 -10.94 -1.97
C TYR A 135 9.86 -11.99 -0.85
N LYS A 136 9.87 -11.57 0.43
CA LYS A 136 9.83 -12.48 1.58
C LYS A 136 8.48 -13.16 1.77
N TRP A 137 7.42 -12.62 1.16
CA TRP A 137 6.06 -13.16 1.27
C TRP A 137 5.92 -14.51 0.59
N PHE A 138 6.52 -14.64 -0.59
CA PHE A 138 6.58 -15.87 -1.35
C PHE A 138 7.95 -15.97 -2.04
N PRO A 139 8.99 -16.42 -1.31
CA PRO A 139 10.37 -16.38 -1.80
C PRO A 139 10.63 -17.24 -3.02
N GLU A 140 9.83 -18.30 -3.23
CA GLU A 140 9.93 -19.22 -4.36
C GLU A 140 9.55 -18.55 -5.67
N ASP A 141 8.52 -17.69 -5.64
CA ASP A 141 8.07 -16.92 -6.79
C ASP A 141 7.48 -15.56 -6.37
N PRO A 142 8.31 -14.56 -6.08
CA PRO A 142 7.85 -13.24 -5.67
C PRO A 142 6.97 -12.52 -6.68
N SER A 143 6.97 -12.95 -7.95
CA SER A 143 6.09 -12.37 -8.98
C SER A 143 4.60 -12.66 -8.72
N ARG A 144 4.30 -13.66 -7.92
CA ARG A 144 2.94 -13.99 -7.48
C ARG A 144 2.47 -13.15 -6.29
N VAL A 145 3.29 -12.31 -5.70
CA VAL A 145 2.84 -11.45 -4.61
C VAL A 145 2.12 -10.23 -5.18
N GLY A 146 0.84 -10.11 -4.87
CA GLY A 146 0.00 -8.98 -5.22
C GLY A 146 -0.14 -7.99 -4.07
N ARG A 147 -0.20 -6.69 -4.40
CA ARG A 147 -0.54 -5.61 -3.48
C ARG A 147 -1.57 -4.70 -4.13
N TYR A 148 -2.71 -4.57 -3.49
CA TYR A 148 -3.86 -3.85 -3.99
C TYR A 148 -4.25 -2.75 -3.02
N PHE A 149 -4.68 -1.60 -3.56
CA PHE A 149 -5.15 -0.47 -2.78
C PHE A 149 -6.59 -0.14 -3.16
N ILE A 150 -7.42 0.06 -2.15
CA ILE A 150 -8.80 0.49 -2.30
C ILE A 150 -8.93 1.79 -1.54
N GLN A 151 -9.28 2.87 -2.22
CA GLN A 151 -9.55 4.13 -1.57
C GLN A 151 -10.90 4.04 -0.86
N LEU A 152 -10.93 4.38 0.43
CA LEU A 152 -12.18 4.37 1.22
C LEU A 152 -12.77 5.78 1.36
N THR A 153 -12.03 6.80 0.93
CA THR A 153 -12.44 8.20 0.89
C THR A 153 -12.20 8.79 -0.50
N ASP A 154 -13.04 9.73 -0.90
CA ASP A 154 -12.78 10.54 -2.09
C ASP A 154 -11.52 11.37 -1.88
N TRP A 155 -10.82 11.63 -2.98
CA TRP A 155 -9.69 12.55 -2.99
C TRP A 155 -10.10 13.96 -2.55
N GLN A 156 -9.25 14.58 -1.75
CA GLN A 156 -9.40 15.95 -1.31
C GLN A 156 -8.16 16.78 -1.67
N PRO A 157 -8.31 18.08 -1.96
CA PRO A 157 -7.16 18.97 -2.19
C PRO A 157 -6.12 18.88 -1.08
N GLY A 158 -4.84 18.82 -1.48
CA GLY A 158 -3.73 18.65 -0.55
C GLY A 158 -3.32 17.20 -0.27
N GLN A 159 -4.08 16.23 -0.78
CA GLN A 159 -3.70 14.83 -0.70
C GLN A 159 -2.86 14.44 -1.91
N PHE A 160 -1.69 13.85 -1.64
CA PHE A 160 -0.73 13.43 -2.65
C PHE A 160 -0.50 11.94 -2.58
N TRP A 161 -0.48 11.29 -3.74
CA TRP A 161 0.01 9.94 -3.90
C TRP A 161 0.87 9.90 -5.17
N GLN A 162 2.15 9.66 -4.98
CA GLN A 162 3.12 9.68 -6.07
C GLN A 162 3.63 8.26 -6.34
N TYR A 163 3.68 7.90 -7.61
CA TYR A 163 4.29 6.68 -8.14
C TYR A 163 5.35 7.08 -9.17
N GLY A 164 6.63 6.93 -8.82
CA GLY A 164 7.70 7.49 -9.64
C GLY A 164 7.54 9.01 -9.81
N THR A 165 7.36 9.46 -11.04
CA THR A 165 7.09 10.85 -11.39
C THR A 165 5.61 11.16 -11.58
N TYR A 166 4.75 10.16 -11.49
CA TYR A 166 3.29 10.31 -11.65
C TYR A 166 2.61 10.66 -10.33
N ASN A 167 1.90 11.78 -10.31
CA ASN A 167 1.03 12.16 -9.18
C ASN A 167 -0.41 11.73 -9.44
N TRP A 168 -0.89 10.78 -8.63
CA TRP A 168 -2.27 10.35 -8.68
C TRP A 168 -3.14 11.26 -7.81
N SER A 169 -4.28 11.66 -8.36
CA SER A 169 -5.27 12.51 -7.70
C SER A 169 -6.66 12.22 -8.28
N HIS A 170 -7.70 12.85 -7.72
CA HIS A 170 -9.09 12.73 -8.18
C HIS A 170 -9.65 11.30 -8.14
N TRP A 171 -9.09 10.44 -7.28
CA TRP A 171 -9.70 9.13 -7.04
C TRP A 171 -11.05 9.27 -6.33
N ARG A 172 -11.88 8.26 -6.49
CA ARG A 172 -13.15 8.12 -5.75
C ARG A 172 -13.01 7.03 -4.69
N ALA A 173 -13.81 7.13 -3.63
CA ALA A 173 -13.99 6.01 -2.72
C ALA A 173 -14.45 4.79 -3.54
N GLY A 174 -13.83 3.62 -3.31
CA GLY A 174 -14.03 2.42 -4.11
C GLY A 174 -13.04 2.22 -5.25
N SER A 175 -12.24 3.21 -5.65
CA SER A 175 -11.20 3.02 -6.68
C SER A 175 -10.20 1.95 -6.25
N VAL A 176 -9.97 0.96 -7.12
CA VAL A 176 -9.06 -0.17 -6.89
C VAL A 176 -7.86 -0.05 -7.80
N THR A 177 -6.66 -0.06 -7.21
CA THR A 177 -5.42 0.07 -7.97
C THR A 177 -4.35 -0.92 -7.51
N THR A 178 -3.37 -1.15 -8.37
CA THR A 178 -2.11 -1.84 -8.08
C THR A 178 -0.95 -1.17 -8.80
N PHE A 179 0.26 -1.54 -8.45
CA PHE A 179 1.49 -1.04 -9.08
C PHE A 179 2.60 -2.09 -8.98
N ASP A 180 3.68 -1.88 -9.71
CA ASP A 180 4.87 -2.72 -9.58
C ASP A 180 5.62 -2.35 -8.30
N TRP A 181 5.23 -3.00 -7.20
CA TRP A 181 5.72 -2.72 -5.85
C TRP A 181 7.24 -2.85 -5.71
N ALA A 182 7.86 -3.68 -6.56
CA ALA A 182 9.30 -3.97 -6.49
C ALA A 182 10.17 -2.91 -7.18
N ASN A 183 9.62 -2.20 -8.17
CA ASN A 183 10.41 -1.32 -9.02
C ASN A 183 9.88 0.11 -9.10
N VAL A 184 8.64 0.37 -8.65
CA VAL A 184 8.06 1.73 -8.68
C VAL A 184 8.13 2.35 -7.28
N PRO A 185 9.03 3.32 -7.06
CA PRO A 185 9.05 4.07 -5.81
C PRO A 185 7.77 4.88 -5.68
N HIS A 186 7.24 4.89 -4.46
CA HIS A 186 6.01 5.58 -4.16
C HIS A 186 6.07 6.29 -2.82
N SER A 187 5.28 7.34 -2.71
CA SER A 187 5.18 8.16 -1.51
C SER A 187 3.78 8.70 -1.36
N THR A 188 3.44 9.11 -0.13
CA THR A 188 2.15 9.74 0.14
C THR A 188 2.30 10.87 1.14
N ALA A 189 1.53 11.94 0.97
CA ALA A 189 1.44 13.02 1.93
C ALA A 189 0.01 13.56 1.99
N ASN A 190 -0.36 14.12 3.13
CA ASN A 190 -1.61 14.81 3.31
C ASN A 190 -1.36 16.23 3.85
N ALA A 191 -1.26 17.18 2.94
CA ALA A 191 -1.17 18.61 3.24
C ALA A 191 -2.57 19.28 3.25
N GLY A 192 -3.64 18.50 3.15
CA GLY A 192 -5.03 18.96 3.20
C GLY A 192 -5.58 19.01 4.61
N PHE A 193 -6.91 19.09 4.71
CA PHE A 193 -7.64 19.23 5.98
C PHE A 193 -8.48 18.00 6.36
N HIS A 194 -8.52 16.99 5.49
CA HIS A 194 -9.35 15.80 5.67
C HIS A 194 -8.49 14.54 5.71
N PRO A 195 -8.78 13.56 6.57
CA PRO A 195 -8.06 12.30 6.58
C PRO A 195 -8.29 11.55 5.27
N ARG A 196 -7.24 10.90 4.76
CA ARG A 196 -7.32 9.93 3.68
C ARG A 196 -7.30 8.53 4.27
N VAL A 197 -8.22 7.68 3.84
CA VAL A 197 -8.30 6.30 4.30
C VAL A 197 -8.17 5.34 3.13
N THR A 198 -7.25 4.39 3.25
CA THR A 198 -6.96 3.41 2.19
C THR A 198 -6.86 2.02 2.80
N LEU A 199 -7.57 1.06 2.22
CA LEU A 199 -7.39 -0.36 2.50
C LEU A 199 -6.29 -0.90 1.57
N GLN A 200 -5.27 -1.50 2.16
CA GLN A 200 -4.21 -2.23 1.47
C GLN A 200 -4.41 -3.72 1.70
N ILE A 201 -4.44 -4.49 0.62
CA ILE A 201 -4.53 -5.95 0.63
C ILE A 201 -3.27 -6.50 -0.01
N THR A 202 -2.57 -7.41 0.67
CA THR A 202 -1.34 -8.05 0.16
C THR A 202 -1.48 -9.56 0.35
N GLY A 203 -1.06 -10.34 -0.62
CA GLY A 203 -1.08 -11.80 -0.53
C GLY A 203 -0.61 -12.48 -1.81
N ILE A 204 -0.69 -13.80 -1.85
CA ILE A 204 -0.27 -14.60 -2.99
C ILE A 204 -1.43 -14.68 -4.00
N ILE A 205 -1.16 -14.30 -5.23
CA ILE A 205 -2.12 -14.30 -6.34
C ILE A 205 -2.48 -15.75 -6.71
N THR A 206 -3.78 -16.02 -6.80
CA THR A 206 -4.36 -17.28 -7.27
C THR A 206 -5.05 -17.11 -8.64
N ASP A 207 -5.45 -18.20 -9.27
CA ASP A 207 -6.28 -18.14 -10.48
C ASP A 207 -7.62 -17.44 -10.21
N LYS A 208 -8.18 -17.62 -9.01
CA LYS A 208 -9.41 -16.92 -8.59
C LYS A 208 -9.19 -15.42 -8.46
N THR A 209 -8.02 -14.99 -7.93
CA THR A 209 -7.63 -13.59 -7.89
C THR A 209 -7.61 -12.99 -9.29
N GLN A 210 -6.97 -13.66 -10.24
CA GLN A 210 -6.88 -13.17 -11.62
C GLN A 210 -8.25 -13.08 -12.28
N ALA A 211 -9.12 -14.07 -12.08
CA ALA A 211 -10.49 -14.08 -12.59
C ALA A 211 -11.30 -12.91 -12.00
N PHE A 212 -11.23 -12.71 -10.69
CA PHE A 212 -11.90 -11.59 -10.01
C PHE A 212 -11.43 -10.22 -10.55
N LEU A 213 -10.13 -9.99 -10.64
CA LEU A 213 -9.58 -8.72 -11.13
C LEU A 213 -9.96 -8.44 -12.59
N LYS A 214 -10.03 -9.49 -13.43
CA LYS A 214 -10.48 -9.37 -14.81
C LYS A 214 -11.96 -8.97 -14.90
N GLU A 215 -12.77 -9.45 -13.98
CA GLU A 215 -14.20 -9.10 -13.93
C GLU A 215 -14.40 -7.70 -13.34
N LEU A 216 -13.72 -7.38 -12.24
CA LEU A 216 -13.77 -6.07 -11.58
C LEU A 216 -13.43 -4.92 -12.55
N LYS A 217 -12.50 -5.16 -13.47
CA LYS A 217 -12.12 -4.18 -14.50
C LYS A 217 -13.25 -3.88 -15.50
N LYS A 218 -14.21 -4.79 -15.65
CA LYS A 218 -15.34 -4.62 -16.58
C LYS A 218 -16.59 -4.12 -15.88
N THR A 219 -16.82 -4.59 -14.66
CA THR A 219 -18.07 -4.35 -13.92
C THR A 219 -17.73 -4.04 -12.47
N PRO A 220 -18.19 -2.90 -11.92
CA PRO A 220 -17.99 -2.60 -10.52
C PRO A 220 -18.54 -3.69 -9.60
N LEU A 221 -17.80 -4.02 -8.54
CA LEU A 221 -18.28 -4.86 -7.47
C LEU A 221 -19.21 -4.05 -6.56
N VAL A 222 -20.46 -4.48 -6.43
CA VAL A 222 -21.45 -3.85 -5.53
C VAL A 222 -21.44 -4.56 -4.18
N ILE A 223 -21.29 -3.80 -3.11
CA ILE A 223 -21.33 -4.30 -1.71
C ILE A 223 -22.34 -3.44 -0.92
N GLU A 224 -23.40 -4.08 -0.44
CA GLU A 224 -24.44 -3.47 0.38
C GLU A 224 -24.01 -3.15 1.83
#